data_2f4843025250e0d535f4c156da28e93c
#
_entry.id   2f4843025250e0d535f4c156da28e93c
#
_cell.length_a   1.000
_cell.length_b   1.000
_cell.length_c   1.000
_cell.angle_alpha   90.00
_cell.angle_beta   90.00
_cell.angle_gamma   90.00
#
_symmetry.space_group_name_H-M   'P 1'
#
loop_
_entity.id
_entity.type
_entity.pdbx_description
1 polymer ?
#
loop_
_entity_poly.entity_id
_entity_poly.type
_entity_poly.pdbx_seq_one_letter_code
_entity_poly.pdbx_strand_id
1 'polypeptide(L)'
;MKRLATLDASWLAVESDDTPMHVGNLQIFSLPDNAPSTFTGDLVESMKQAGNVEFPWGCKLVWPGFLGRVLAPTWKHDKHIDLDYHVRHSALPKPGGERELGVLVSRLHSNPLDLSRPLWECHMIEGLEHNRFALYTKMHHCMIDGISGVRLLQRVLSKSPDERDMLPPWSVRPESTRGKKTDSEASVPGAISQAMEALKLQLGLAPRLWQASNRLIHSVRHPEDGLTAPFTGPVSKINHRVTGQRRFATQQYQLEDMKAMARASGSSMNDIVLYLCGTALRRFLLEQDDLPETSLTAGIPVNIRPADDEGTGTQISFMIA
;
A
#
# COMPACT_ATOMS: atom_id res chain seq x y z
N MET A 1 -4.14 10.84 22.13
CA MET A 1 -3.70 9.65 21.37
C MET A 1 -4.85 9.24 20.45
N LYS A 2 -4.61 9.09 19.14
CA LYS A 2 -5.64 8.67 18.18
C LYS A 2 -5.58 7.13 18.06
N ARG A 3 -6.74 6.45 18.19
CA ARG A 3 -6.83 5.01 18.00
C ARG A 3 -6.72 4.68 16.51
N LEU A 4 -6.06 3.57 16.17
CA LEU A 4 -6.04 3.07 14.80
C LEU A 4 -7.44 2.62 14.39
N ALA A 5 -7.87 2.95 13.17
CA ALA A 5 -9.19 2.53 12.69
C ALA A 5 -9.24 1.00 12.57
N THR A 6 -10.42 0.41 12.76
CA THR A 6 -10.57 -1.06 12.81
C THR A 6 -10.13 -1.73 11.51
N LEU A 7 -10.44 -1.12 10.35
CA LEU A 7 -10.04 -1.64 9.06
C LEU A 7 -8.52 -1.55 8.84
N ASP A 8 -7.90 -0.45 9.28
CA ASP A 8 -6.44 -0.30 9.22
C ASP A 8 -5.73 -1.26 10.19
N ALA A 9 -6.35 -1.54 11.35
CA ALA A 9 -5.84 -2.52 12.31
C ALA A 9 -5.90 -3.97 11.79
N SER A 10 -6.81 -4.27 10.85
CA SER A 10 -6.91 -5.62 10.27
C SER A 10 -5.65 -6.02 9.51
N TRP A 11 -4.92 -5.07 8.92
CA TRP A 11 -3.65 -5.33 8.26
C TRP A 11 -2.58 -5.86 9.23
N LEU A 12 -2.55 -5.32 10.47
CA LEU A 12 -1.66 -5.82 11.52
C LEU A 12 -2.08 -7.20 12.06
N ALA A 13 -3.37 -7.52 11.98
CA ALA A 13 -3.89 -8.80 12.46
C ALA A 13 -3.56 -9.97 11.51
N VAL A 14 -3.45 -9.69 10.21
CA VAL A 14 -3.12 -10.69 9.18
C VAL A 14 -1.64 -10.74 8.84
N GLU A 15 -0.84 -9.83 9.40
CA GLU A 15 0.61 -9.78 9.18
C GLU A 15 1.32 -10.97 9.82
N SER A 16 2.32 -11.48 9.12
CA SER A 16 3.26 -12.47 9.63
C SER A 16 4.65 -12.23 9.02
N ASP A 17 5.66 -12.91 9.53
CA ASP A 17 7.03 -12.84 9.00
C ASP A 17 7.10 -13.25 7.51
N ASP A 18 6.25 -14.20 7.10
CA ASP A 18 6.14 -14.64 5.72
C ASP A 18 5.28 -13.70 4.84
N THR A 19 4.36 -12.98 5.46
CA THR A 19 3.41 -12.07 4.78
C THR A 19 3.36 -10.71 5.45
N PRO A 20 4.46 -9.93 5.39
CA PRO A 20 4.46 -8.56 5.91
C PRO A 20 3.48 -7.68 5.13
N MET A 21 2.72 -6.86 5.85
CA MET A 21 1.66 -6.01 5.30
C MET A 21 2.14 -4.58 5.03
N HIS A 22 3.32 -4.45 4.46
CA HIS A 22 3.81 -3.19 3.95
C HIS A 22 3.65 -3.07 2.43
N VAL A 23 3.56 -1.86 1.95
CA VAL A 23 3.54 -1.50 0.53
C VAL A 23 4.79 -0.75 0.16
N GLY A 24 5.27 -0.94 -1.07
CA GLY A 24 6.42 -0.24 -1.61
C GLY A 24 6.01 0.64 -2.78
N ASN A 25 6.65 1.81 -2.88
CA ASN A 25 6.57 2.69 -4.04
C ASN A 25 7.98 2.94 -4.56
N LEU A 26 8.23 2.67 -5.83
CA LEU A 26 9.49 2.94 -6.50
C LEU A 26 9.29 4.03 -7.55
N GLN A 27 10.02 5.10 -7.42
CA GLN A 27 10.07 6.20 -8.37
C GLN A 27 11.47 6.30 -8.95
N ILE A 28 11.58 6.44 -10.26
CA ILE A 28 12.86 6.57 -10.97
C ILE A 28 12.88 7.94 -11.62
N PHE A 29 13.97 8.67 -11.37
CA PHE A 29 14.18 10.03 -11.83
C PHE A 29 15.45 10.10 -12.68
N SER A 30 15.46 11.00 -13.66
CA SER A 30 16.69 11.40 -14.34
C SER A 30 17.42 12.45 -13.50
N LEU A 31 18.73 12.34 -13.40
CA LEU A 31 19.52 13.42 -12.82
C LEU A 31 19.42 14.66 -13.72
N PRO A 32 19.43 15.87 -13.13
CA PRO A 32 19.54 17.10 -13.93
C PRO A 32 20.81 17.12 -14.78
N ASP A 33 20.75 17.80 -15.91
CA ASP A 33 21.94 18.05 -16.72
C ASP A 33 22.99 18.79 -15.86
N ASN A 34 24.22 18.31 -15.87
CA ASN A 34 25.32 18.84 -15.06
C ASN A 34 25.11 18.73 -13.52
N ALA A 35 24.31 17.78 -13.04
CA ALA A 35 24.21 17.50 -11.62
C ALA A 35 25.59 17.18 -11.02
N PRO A 36 25.95 17.79 -9.88
CA PRO A 36 27.20 17.44 -9.21
C PRO A 36 27.16 15.99 -8.72
N SER A 37 28.31 15.36 -8.53
CA SER A 37 28.38 14.01 -7.98
C SER A 37 27.79 13.84 -6.58
N THR A 38 27.62 14.94 -5.86
CA THR A 38 26.99 15.01 -4.53
C THR A 38 25.47 15.14 -4.56
N PHE A 39 24.85 15.29 -5.74
CA PHE A 39 23.43 15.66 -5.90
C PHE A 39 22.49 14.79 -5.05
N THR A 40 22.61 13.47 -5.14
CA THR A 40 21.73 12.55 -4.39
C THR A 40 21.97 12.61 -2.89
N GLY A 41 23.22 12.80 -2.46
CA GLY A 41 23.57 13.00 -1.05
C GLY A 41 23.01 14.31 -0.52
N ASP A 42 23.19 15.41 -1.25
CA ASP A 42 22.67 16.75 -0.88
C ASP A 42 21.14 16.73 -0.82
N LEU A 43 20.48 16.00 -1.74
CA LEU A 43 19.04 15.82 -1.74
C LEU A 43 18.55 15.06 -0.51
N VAL A 44 19.24 13.98 -0.11
CA VAL A 44 18.93 13.23 1.12
C VAL A 44 19.03 14.13 2.36
N GLU A 45 20.10 14.89 2.48
CA GLU A 45 20.28 15.79 3.62
C GLU A 45 19.22 16.91 3.61
N SER A 46 18.90 17.48 2.46
CA SER A 46 17.81 18.44 2.30
C SER A 46 16.47 17.85 2.75
N MET A 47 16.15 16.62 2.32
CA MET A 47 14.92 15.94 2.71
C MET A 47 14.84 15.67 4.22
N LYS A 48 15.96 15.32 4.87
CA LYS A 48 15.99 15.12 6.33
C LYS A 48 15.80 16.42 7.11
N GLN A 49 16.27 17.53 6.56
CA GLN A 49 16.18 18.86 7.20
C GLN A 49 14.85 19.55 6.89
N ALA A 50 14.09 19.11 5.89
CA ALA A 50 12.88 19.76 5.43
C ALA A 50 11.69 19.51 6.36
N GLY A 51 11.32 20.55 7.11
CA GLY A 51 10.08 20.59 7.89
C GLY A 51 10.03 19.64 9.08
N ASN A 52 8.83 19.49 9.64
CA ASN A 52 8.54 18.55 10.72
C ASN A 52 8.06 17.21 10.16
N VAL A 53 8.28 16.15 10.92
CA VAL A 53 7.69 14.84 10.58
C VAL A 53 6.24 14.83 11.06
N GLU A 54 5.33 14.90 10.10
CA GLU A 54 3.90 15.06 10.34
C GLU A 54 3.22 13.71 10.64
N PHE A 55 1.97 13.75 11.16
CA PHE A 55 1.15 12.54 11.33
C PHE A 55 0.79 11.92 9.97
N PRO A 56 0.84 10.59 9.80
CA PRO A 56 1.19 9.53 10.79
C PRO A 56 2.70 9.20 10.85
N TRP A 57 3.54 9.83 10.04
CA TRP A 57 4.95 9.51 9.84
C TRP A 57 5.80 9.64 11.13
N GLY A 58 5.46 10.62 11.96
CA GLY A 58 6.11 10.84 13.26
C GLY A 58 5.51 10.01 14.40
N CYS A 59 4.70 9.00 14.10
CA CYS A 59 4.00 8.23 15.11
C CYS A 59 4.31 6.74 15.04
N LYS A 60 4.42 6.11 16.20
CA LYS A 60 4.50 4.66 16.36
C LYS A 60 3.25 4.09 16.98
N LEU A 61 3.04 2.81 16.82
CA LEU A 61 1.92 2.09 17.40
C LEU A 61 2.24 1.65 18.82
N VAL A 62 1.27 1.82 19.71
CA VAL A 62 1.34 1.35 21.10
C VAL A 62 0.12 0.49 21.37
N TRP A 63 0.36 -0.74 21.79
CA TRP A 63 -0.68 -1.68 22.17
C TRP A 63 -1.08 -1.47 23.64
N PRO A 64 -2.38 -1.48 23.94
CA PRO A 64 -2.86 -1.31 25.31
C PRO A 64 -2.60 -2.58 26.14
N GLY A 65 -1.53 -2.62 26.94
CA GLY A 65 -1.22 -3.61 27.96
C GLY A 65 -1.43 -5.09 27.59
N PHE A 66 -1.88 -5.90 28.54
CA PHE A 66 -2.09 -7.35 28.37
C PHE A 66 -3.16 -7.73 27.33
N LEU A 67 -4.15 -6.87 27.08
CA LEU A 67 -5.21 -7.06 26.08
C LEU A 67 -4.82 -6.50 24.68
N GLY A 68 -3.57 -6.06 24.51
CA GLY A 68 -3.13 -5.32 23.36
C GLY A 68 -3.23 -6.03 22.01
N ARG A 69 -3.21 -7.37 22.02
CA ARG A 69 -3.40 -8.14 20.77
C ARG A 69 -4.87 -8.28 20.34
N VAL A 70 -5.80 -8.00 21.26
CA VAL A 70 -7.25 -8.06 21.00
C VAL A 70 -7.82 -6.69 20.66
N LEU A 71 -7.19 -5.62 21.12
CA LEU A 71 -7.64 -4.24 20.90
C LEU A 71 -6.76 -3.55 19.86
N ALA A 72 -7.36 -2.78 18.98
CA ALA A 72 -6.61 -1.98 18.01
C ALA A 72 -5.62 -1.04 18.72
N PRO A 73 -4.35 -0.95 18.24
CA PRO A 73 -3.34 -0.09 18.84
C PRO A 73 -3.69 1.40 18.68
N THR A 74 -2.96 2.23 19.40
CA THR A 74 -3.09 3.69 19.33
C THR A 74 -1.83 4.32 18.76
N TRP A 75 -2.01 5.38 17.98
CA TRP A 75 -0.92 6.21 17.50
C TRP A 75 -0.35 7.05 18.64
N LYS A 76 0.94 6.97 18.83
CA LYS A 76 1.69 7.80 19.78
C LYS A 76 2.82 8.49 19.05
N HIS A 77 2.91 9.82 19.20
CA HIS A 77 4.00 10.58 18.63
C HIS A 77 5.34 10.08 19.21
N ASP A 78 6.29 9.80 18.33
CA ASP A 78 7.66 9.45 18.71
C ASP A 78 8.46 10.76 18.88
N LYS A 79 8.87 11.04 20.12
CA LYS A 79 9.63 12.26 20.45
C LYS A 79 11.07 12.21 19.95
N HIS A 80 11.56 11.05 19.57
CA HIS A 80 12.94 10.78 19.20
C HIS A 80 13.02 10.01 17.89
N ILE A 81 12.29 10.53 16.87
CA ILE A 81 12.37 9.92 15.54
C ILE A 81 13.79 10.07 14.99
N ASP A 82 14.34 8.96 14.56
CA ASP A 82 15.67 8.86 13.97
C ASP A 82 15.54 8.86 12.44
N LEU A 83 15.73 10.03 11.81
CA LEU A 83 15.63 10.14 10.35
C LEU A 83 16.77 9.42 9.63
N ASP A 84 17.92 9.17 10.27
CA ASP A 84 18.99 8.37 9.67
C ASP A 84 18.61 6.90 9.58
N TYR A 85 17.77 6.43 10.50
CA TYR A 85 17.16 5.10 10.38
C TYR A 85 16.12 5.05 9.26
N HIS A 86 15.29 6.06 9.13
CA HIS A 86 14.15 6.08 8.21
C HIS A 86 14.53 6.46 6.78
N VAL A 87 15.50 7.36 6.59
CA VAL A 87 15.91 7.89 5.29
C VAL A 87 17.33 7.45 5.00
N ARG A 88 17.47 6.50 4.10
CA ARG A 88 18.73 5.82 3.81
C ARG A 88 19.23 6.12 2.40
N HIS A 89 20.53 6.18 2.24
CA HIS A 89 21.20 6.37 0.98
C HIS A 89 21.95 5.09 0.59
N SER A 90 21.77 4.60 -0.62
CA SER A 90 22.35 3.37 -1.14
C SER A 90 22.83 3.57 -2.57
N ALA A 91 23.93 2.92 -2.94
CA ALA A 91 24.42 2.90 -4.30
C ALA A 91 24.26 1.51 -4.93
N LEU A 92 23.94 1.47 -6.22
CA LEU A 92 23.91 0.21 -6.97
C LEU A 92 25.33 -0.20 -7.39
N PRO A 93 25.64 -1.49 -7.41
CA PRO A 93 26.82 -1.99 -8.09
C PRO A 93 26.71 -1.75 -9.59
N LYS A 94 27.82 -1.54 -10.27
CA LYS A 94 27.83 -1.43 -11.74
C LYS A 94 27.38 -2.75 -12.39
N PRO A 95 26.64 -2.72 -13.51
CA PRO A 95 26.34 -1.52 -14.31
C PRO A 95 25.20 -0.62 -13.75
N GLY A 96 24.41 -1.02 -12.79
CA GLY A 96 23.32 -0.23 -12.25
C GLY A 96 22.03 -0.33 -13.07
N GLY A 97 21.83 -1.43 -13.77
CA GLY A 97 20.66 -1.69 -14.59
C GLY A 97 19.43 -2.17 -13.79
N GLU A 98 18.39 -2.55 -14.52
CA GLU A 98 17.14 -3.04 -13.93
C GLU A 98 17.33 -4.27 -13.04
N ARG A 99 18.34 -5.11 -13.35
CA ARG A 99 18.66 -6.29 -12.54
C ARG A 99 19.19 -5.91 -11.16
N GLU A 100 20.17 -5.01 -11.11
CA GLU A 100 20.80 -4.56 -9.85
C GLU A 100 19.78 -3.81 -9.00
N LEU A 101 18.96 -2.97 -9.61
CA LEU A 101 17.84 -2.29 -8.94
C LEU A 101 16.82 -3.31 -8.40
N GLY A 102 16.43 -4.28 -9.22
CA GLY A 102 15.48 -5.33 -8.83
C GLY A 102 15.99 -6.17 -7.67
N VAL A 103 17.28 -6.52 -7.63
CA VAL A 103 17.89 -7.25 -6.51
C VAL A 103 17.87 -6.41 -5.22
N LEU A 104 18.22 -5.12 -5.29
CA LEU A 104 18.20 -4.24 -4.12
C LEU A 104 16.76 -4.06 -3.60
N VAL A 105 15.81 -3.72 -4.46
CA VAL A 105 14.40 -3.52 -4.08
C VAL A 105 13.81 -4.81 -3.52
N SER A 106 14.11 -5.98 -4.11
CA SER A 106 13.69 -7.29 -3.57
C SER A 106 14.15 -7.49 -2.14
N ARG A 107 15.41 -7.19 -1.85
CA ARG A 107 15.98 -7.29 -0.50
C ARG A 107 15.32 -6.32 0.47
N LEU A 108 15.16 -5.05 0.08
CA LEU A 108 14.53 -4.03 0.91
C LEU A 108 13.07 -4.39 1.20
N HIS A 109 12.35 -4.91 0.20
CA HIS A 109 10.95 -5.29 0.35
C HIS A 109 10.75 -6.61 1.10
N SER A 110 11.74 -7.51 1.11
CA SER A 110 11.69 -8.75 1.89
C SER A 110 11.83 -8.54 3.40
N ASN A 111 12.48 -7.45 3.82
CA ASN A 111 12.66 -7.16 5.23
C ASN A 111 11.39 -6.55 5.82
N PRO A 112 10.80 -7.08 6.90
CA PRO A 112 9.67 -6.47 7.57
C PRO A 112 10.04 -5.10 8.16
N LEU A 113 9.02 -4.27 8.43
CA LEU A 113 9.19 -3.03 9.19
C LEU A 113 9.27 -3.32 10.68
N ASP A 114 10.08 -2.55 11.41
CA ASP A 114 10.16 -2.64 12.86
C ASP A 114 8.91 -2.01 13.51
N LEU A 115 8.02 -2.84 14.06
CA LEU A 115 6.78 -2.41 14.70
C LEU A 115 6.99 -1.57 15.97
N SER A 116 8.20 -1.48 16.50
CA SER A 116 8.54 -0.62 17.65
C SER A 116 8.80 0.84 17.26
N ARG A 117 8.93 1.12 15.97
CA ARG A 117 9.24 2.43 15.37
C ARG A 117 8.07 2.94 14.52
N PRO A 118 8.12 4.19 14.01
CA PRO A 118 7.25 4.61 12.91
C PRO A 118 7.38 3.67 11.70
N LEU A 119 6.25 3.27 11.12
CA LEU A 119 6.18 2.12 10.22
C LEU A 119 6.48 2.47 8.76
N TRP A 120 7.63 3.10 8.51
CA TRP A 120 8.05 3.46 7.17
C TRP A 120 9.58 3.52 7.02
N GLU A 121 10.06 3.39 5.80
CA GLU A 121 11.44 3.58 5.37
C GLU A 121 11.46 4.24 3.99
N CYS A 122 12.44 5.08 3.74
CA CYS A 122 12.70 5.72 2.45
C CYS A 122 14.15 5.49 2.05
N HIS A 123 14.38 5.00 0.84
CA HIS A 123 15.72 4.70 0.34
C HIS A 123 15.98 5.51 -0.93
N MET A 124 16.94 6.43 -0.85
CA MET A 124 17.55 7.03 -2.02
C MET A 124 18.54 6.03 -2.62
N ILE A 125 18.41 5.74 -3.90
CA ILE A 125 19.23 4.76 -4.60
C ILE A 125 19.91 5.46 -5.78
N GLU A 126 21.22 5.56 -5.73
CA GLU A 126 22.05 6.14 -6.80
C GLU A 126 22.75 5.08 -7.65
N GLY A 127 23.38 5.52 -8.73
CA GLY A 127 24.17 4.66 -9.58
C GLY A 127 23.36 3.86 -10.61
N LEU A 128 22.13 4.30 -10.92
CA LEU A 128 21.36 3.70 -12.00
C LEU A 128 21.94 4.10 -13.37
N GLU A 129 21.85 3.18 -14.33
CA GLU A 129 22.20 3.45 -15.73
C GLU A 129 21.42 4.64 -16.29
N HIS A 130 21.91 5.24 -17.34
CA HIS A 130 21.29 6.38 -18.05
C HIS A 130 21.14 7.63 -17.19
N ASN A 131 22.09 7.90 -16.30
CA ASN A 131 22.11 9.09 -15.46
C ASN A 131 20.83 9.23 -14.63
N ARG A 132 20.40 8.15 -13.96
CA ARG A 132 19.18 8.08 -13.16
C ARG A 132 19.49 7.80 -11.69
N PHE A 133 18.53 8.10 -10.86
CA PHE A 133 18.46 7.68 -9.45
C PHE A 133 17.03 7.23 -9.12
N ALA A 134 16.85 6.54 -8.01
CA ALA A 134 15.53 6.10 -7.59
C ALA A 134 15.25 6.45 -6.14
N LEU A 135 13.97 6.64 -5.85
CA LEU A 135 13.44 6.75 -4.50
C LEU A 135 12.50 5.57 -4.25
N TYR A 136 12.88 4.71 -3.33
CA TYR A 136 12.04 3.60 -2.88
C TYR A 136 11.51 3.89 -1.50
N THR A 137 10.19 4.02 -1.37
CA THR A 137 9.53 4.25 -0.09
C THR A 137 8.70 3.02 0.29
N LYS A 138 8.91 2.52 1.50
CA LYS A 138 8.20 1.39 2.08
C LYS A 138 7.43 1.86 3.30
N MET A 139 6.15 1.52 3.38
CA MET A 139 5.31 1.89 4.52
C MET A 139 4.27 0.80 4.81
N HIS A 140 3.89 0.67 6.08
CA HIS A 140 2.88 -0.30 6.46
C HIS A 140 1.49 0.11 5.96
N HIS A 141 0.70 -0.86 5.51
CA HIS A 141 -0.62 -0.59 4.92
C HIS A 141 -1.61 0.07 5.90
N CYS A 142 -1.39 -0.08 7.21
CA CYS A 142 -2.19 0.60 8.23
C CYS A 142 -1.96 2.13 8.28
N MET A 143 -0.89 2.65 7.65
CA MET A 143 -0.60 4.09 7.59
C MET A 143 -1.30 4.77 6.43
N ILE A 144 -1.45 4.08 5.31
CA ILE A 144 -1.88 4.68 4.04
C ILE A 144 -2.56 3.64 3.17
N ASP A 145 -3.65 4.01 2.53
CA ASP A 145 -4.26 3.26 1.45
C ASP A 145 -3.73 3.72 0.08
N GLY A 146 -4.05 2.95 -0.97
CA GLY A 146 -3.55 3.22 -2.32
C GLY A 146 -3.93 4.59 -2.86
N ILE A 147 -5.16 5.06 -2.59
CA ILE A 147 -5.66 6.37 -3.07
C ILE A 147 -4.98 7.51 -2.33
N SER A 148 -4.88 7.40 -1.02
CA SER A 148 -4.15 8.37 -0.19
C SER A 148 -2.67 8.43 -0.58
N GLY A 149 -2.09 7.28 -0.95
CA GLY A 149 -0.72 7.20 -1.48
C GLY A 149 -0.54 7.97 -2.77
N VAL A 150 -1.43 7.78 -3.75
CA VAL A 150 -1.39 8.52 -5.03
C VAL A 150 -1.58 10.02 -4.81
N ARG A 151 -2.54 10.44 -3.96
CA ARG A 151 -2.74 11.85 -3.61
C ARG A 151 -1.50 12.45 -2.95
N LEU A 152 -0.86 11.71 -2.03
CA LEU A 152 0.38 12.16 -1.42
C LEU A 152 1.47 12.38 -2.47
N LEU A 153 1.66 11.45 -3.41
CA LEU A 153 2.63 11.60 -4.50
C LEU A 153 2.34 12.84 -5.35
N GLN A 154 1.08 13.12 -5.68
CA GLN A 154 0.70 14.32 -6.43
C GLN A 154 1.01 15.63 -5.68
N ARG A 155 1.14 15.60 -4.37
CA ARG A 155 1.45 16.77 -3.53
C ARG A 155 2.94 16.95 -3.29
N VAL A 156 3.71 15.87 -3.32
CA VAL A 156 5.17 15.93 -3.11
C VAL A 156 5.98 16.04 -4.40
N LEU A 157 5.34 15.77 -5.53
CA LEU A 157 5.97 15.87 -6.85
C LEU A 157 5.44 17.11 -7.59
N SER A 158 6.36 17.93 -8.05
CA SER A 158 6.03 19.07 -8.92
C SER A 158 5.76 18.61 -10.35
N LYS A 159 4.95 19.39 -11.06
CA LYS A 159 4.75 19.28 -12.51
C LYS A 159 5.75 20.11 -13.32
N SER A 160 6.49 20.98 -12.65
CA SER A 160 7.51 21.83 -13.25
C SER A 160 8.91 21.45 -12.76
N PRO A 161 9.89 21.26 -13.62
CA PRO A 161 11.27 21.00 -13.21
C PRO A 161 11.94 22.23 -12.55
N ASP A 162 11.33 23.41 -12.68
CA ASP A 162 11.86 24.66 -12.11
C ASP A 162 11.40 24.89 -10.67
N GLU A 163 10.39 24.17 -10.21
CA GLU A 163 9.91 24.25 -8.84
C GLU A 163 10.89 23.58 -7.88
N ARG A 164 11.24 24.32 -6.82
CA ARG A 164 12.23 23.91 -5.81
C ARG A 164 11.56 23.78 -4.45
N ASP A 165 12.29 23.23 -3.50
CA ASP A 165 11.91 23.17 -2.08
C ASP A 165 10.62 22.35 -1.82
N MET A 166 10.38 21.34 -2.65
CA MET A 166 9.28 20.41 -2.43
C MET A 166 9.50 19.64 -1.13
N LEU A 167 8.45 19.58 -0.31
CA LEU A 167 8.51 18.86 0.96
C LEU A 167 8.54 17.34 0.73
N PRO A 168 9.32 16.60 1.50
CA PRO A 168 9.30 15.15 1.45
C PRO A 168 7.96 14.60 1.98
N PRO A 169 7.60 13.35 1.64
CA PRO A 169 6.31 12.76 2.00
C PRO A 169 5.96 12.84 3.49
N TRP A 170 6.94 12.69 4.35
CA TRP A 170 6.73 12.74 5.81
C TRP A 170 6.52 14.13 6.38
N SER A 171 6.79 15.18 5.62
CA SER A 171 6.61 16.57 6.05
C SER A 171 5.35 17.22 5.48
N VAL A 172 4.60 16.50 4.63
CA VAL A 172 3.33 16.99 4.09
C VAL A 172 2.19 16.64 5.03
N ARG A 173 1.50 17.67 5.52
CA ARG A 173 0.33 17.49 6.39
C ARG A 173 -0.79 16.78 5.63
N PRO A 174 -1.47 15.80 6.24
CA PRO A 174 -2.74 15.31 5.71
C PRO A 174 -3.70 16.51 5.52
N GLU A 175 -4.43 16.54 4.42
CA GLU A 175 -5.49 17.52 4.26
C GLU A 175 -6.49 17.34 5.39
N SER A 176 -6.64 18.37 6.23
CA SER A 176 -7.66 18.36 7.26
C SER A 176 -9.00 18.45 6.54
N THR A 177 -9.90 17.48 6.76
CA THR A 177 -11.31 17.64 6.50
C THR A 177 -11.82 18.88 7.24
N ARG A 178 -11.81 20.02 6.57
CA ARG A 178 -12.49 21.22 7.00
C ARG A 178 -13.99 20.99 6.83
N GLY A 179 -14.59 20.34 7.82
CA GLY A 179 -16.05 20.18 7.77
C GLY A 179 -16.56 18.88 8.38
N LYS A 180 -16.25 18.64 9.62
CA LYS A 180 -17.16 18.16 10.69
C LYS A 180 -16.37 18.16 11.98
N LYS A 181 -16.52 19.25 12.74
CA LYS A 181 -16.36 19.18 14.18
C LYS A 181 -17.42 18.21 14.68
N THR A 182 -17.08 16.94 14.80
CA THR A 182 -17.64 16.16 15.87
C THR A 182 -16.83 16.56 17.10
N ASP A 183 -17.30 17.63 17.74
CA ASP A 183 -17.02 17.87 19.15
C ASP A 183 -17.62 16.67 19.90
N SER A 184 -16.83 15.63 20.02
CA SER A 184 -16.96 14.69 21.11
C SER A 184 -15.63 14.72 21.85
N GLU A 185 -15.49 15.71 22.69
CA GLU A 185 -14.87 15.51 23.99
C GLU A 185 -15.71 14.43 24.69
N ALA A 186 -15.53 13.18 24.24
CA ALA A 186 -16.05 12.04 24.94
C ALA A 186 -15.18 11.90 26.19
N SER A 187 -15.67 12.44 27.31
CA SER A 187 -15.39 11.91 28.63
C SER A 187 -15.37 10.39 28.53
N VAL A 188 -14.28 9.75 28.95
CA VAL A 188 -14.03 8.32 28.91
C VAL A 188 -15.28 7.59 29.47
N PRO A 189 -16.14 6.99 28.68
CA PRO A 189 -17.19 6.12 29.19
C PRO A 189 -16.50 4.86 29.71
N GLY A 190 -16.92 4.36 30.84
CA GLY A 190 -16.33 3.18 31.47
C GLY A 190 -16.30 1.99 30.51
N ALA A 191 -15.33 1.10 30.67
CA ALA A 191 -15.08 -0.05 29.79
C ALA A 191 -16.34 -0.89 29.49
N ILE A 192 -17.35 -0.86 30.38
CA ILE A 192 -18.63 -1.55 30.23
C ILE A 192 -19.53 -0.88 29.18
N SER A 193 -19.56 0.47 29.08
CA SER A 193 -20.38 1.15 28.08
C SER A 193 -19.79 1.01 26.66
N GLN A 194 -18.47 0.96 26.55
CA GLN A 194 -17.80 0.69 25.27
C GLN A 194 -18.01 -0.74 24.79
N ALA A 195 -18.01 -1.72 25.71
CA ALA A 195 -18.35 -3.10 25.38
C ALA A 195 -19.80 -3.26 24.95
N MET A 196 -20.73 -2.54 25.60
CA MET A 196 -22.14 -2.54 25.19
C MET A 196 -22.39 -1.82 23.85
N GLU A 197 -21.69 -0.73 23.54
CA GLU A 197 -21.78 -0.10 22.22
C GLU A 197 -21.20 -1.00 21.12
N ALA A 198 -20.05 -1.63 21.36
CA ALA A 198 -19.49 -2.62 20.45
C ALA A 198 -20.45 -3.81 20.22
N LEU A 199 -21.10 -4.28 21.27
CA LEU A 199 -22.10 -5.36 21.19
C LEU A 199 -23.36 -4.91 20.42
N LYS A 200 -23.85 -3.69 20.65
CA LYS A 200 -24.98 -3.12 19.88
C LYS A 200 -24.63 -2.95 18.40
N LEU A 201 -23.40 -2.53 18.08
CA LEU A 201 -22.91 -2.44 16.71
C LEU A 201 -22.85 -3.82 16.04
N GLN A 202 -22.34 -4.83 16.75
CA GLN A 202 -22.33 -6.21 16.27
C GLN A 202 -23.74 -6.79 16.08
N LEU A 203 -24.65 -6.54 17.00
CA LEU A 203 -26.05 -7.00 16.87
C LEU A 203 -26.79 -6.25 15.75
N GLY A 204 -26.50 -4.97 15.52
CA GLY A 204 -27.07 -4.20 14.41
C GLY A 204 -26.55 -4.64 13.03
N LEU A 205 -25.35 -5.25 12.97
CA LEU A 205 -24.76 -5.81 11.75
C LEU A 205 -25.22 -7.25 11.46
N ALA A 206 -25.76 -7.97 12.46
CA ALA A 206 -26.16 -9.37 12.34
C ALA A 206 -27.09 -9.66 11.16
N PRO A 207 -28.15 -8.86 10.88
CA PRO A 207 -29.01 -9.08 9.71
C PRO A 207 -28.29 -8.86 8.38
N ARG A 208 -27.38 -7.88 8.31
CA ARG A 208 -26.58 -7.60 7.11
C ARG A 208 -25.53 -8.68 6.87
N LEU A 209 -24.87 -9.16 7.92
CA LEU A 209 -23.93 -10.28 7.86
C LEU A 209 -24.65 -11.56 7.46
N TRP A 210 -25.85 -11.82 7.99
CA TRP A 210 -26.67 -12.97 7.60
C TRP A 210 -27.09 -12.91 6.12
N GLN A 211 -27.52 -11.75 5.62
CA GLN A 211 -27.84 -11.55 4.20
C GLN A 211 -26.60 -11.72 3.32
N ALA A 212 -25.44 -11.18 3.72
CA ALA A 212 -24.18 -11.35 3.01
C ALA A 212 -23.75 -12.82 3.00
N SER A 213 -23.85 -13.52 4.12
CA SER A 213 -23.57 -14.96 4.24
C SER A 213 -24.49 -15.80 3.35
N ASN A 214 -25.80 -15.49 3.32
CA ASN A 214 -26.75 -16.20 2.47
C ASN A 214 -26.46 -15.95 0.98
N ARG A 215 -26.11 -14.72 0.58
CA ARG A 215 -25.70 -14.44 -0.81
C ARG A 215 -24.41 -15.20 -1.17
N LEU A 216 -23.45 -15.26 -0.26
CA LEU A 216 -22.20 -16.01 -0.44
C LEU A 216 -22.49 -17.51 -0.58
N ILE A 217 -23.34 -18.08 0.29
CA ILE A 217 -23.74 -19.49 0.23
C ILE A 217 -24.49 -19.78 -1.08
N HIS A 218 -25.33 -18.84 -1.53
CA HIS A 218 -26.04 -18.98 -2.79
C HIS A 218 -25.09 -18.99 -3.99
N SER A 219 -24.12 -18.05 -4.06
CA SER A 219 -23.14 -18.01 -5.16
C SER A 219 -22.18 -19.21 -5.14
N VAL A 220 -21.86 -19.78 -3.96
CA VAL A 220 -21.09 -21.04 -3.88
C VAL A 220 -21.90 -22.23 -4.39
N ARG A 221 -23.22 -22.25 -4.18
CA ARG A 221 -24.10 -23.35 -4.60
C ARG A 221 -24.53 -23.26 -6.07
N HIS A 222 -24.49 -22.05 -6.64
CA HIS A 222 -24.90 -21.76 -8.03
C HIS A 222 -23.80 -21.02 -8.78
N PRO A 223 -22.69 -21.69 -9.12
CA PRO A 223 -21.57 -21.06 -9.83
C PRO A 223 -21.91 -20.60 -11.25
N GLU A 224 -23.08 -21.01 -11.77
CA GLU A 224 -23.58 -20.62 -13.09
C GLU A 224 -24.08 -19.18 -13.17
N ASP A 225 -24.31 -18.52 -12.04
CA ASP A 225 -24.76 -17.12 -11.99
C ASP A 225 -23.64 -16.08 -12.27
N GLY A 226 -22.46 -16.53 -12.71
CA GLY A 226 -21.34 -15.68 -13.12
C GLY A 226 -20.63 -14.94 -11.97
N LEU A 227 -21.00 -15.22 -10.73
CA LEU A 227 -20.34 -14.67 -9.54
C LEU A 227 -19.34 -15.69 -8.97
N THR A 228 -18.08 -15.33 -8.96
CA THR A 228 -17.03 -16.15 -8.33
C THR A 228 -17.01 -15.88 -6.83
N ALA A 229 -17.15 -16.93 -6.02
CA ALA A 229 -17.08 -16.79 -4.57
C ALA A 229 -15.63 -16.55 -4.11
N PRO A 230 -15.40 -15.82 -3.00
CA PRO A 230 -14.09 -15.71 -2.39
C PRO A 230 -13.53 -17.11 -2.05
N PHE A 231 -12.22 -17.30 -2.21
CA PHE A 231 -11.51 -18.55 -1.89
C PHE A 231 -11.87 -19.78 -2.73
N THR A 232 -12.53 -19.61 -3.88
CA THR A 232 -12.83 -20.71 -4.84
C THR A 232 -11.82 -20.80 -5.97
N GLY A 233 -10.77 -19.98 -5.97
CA GLY A 233 -9.71 -20.05 -6.97
C GLY A 233 -8.99 -21.40 -6.97
N PRO A 234 -8.54 -21.89 -8.14
CA PRO A 234 -7.85 -23.17 -8.25
C PRO A 234 -6.50 -23.14 -7.53
N VAL A 235 -6.11 -24.28 -6.97
CA VAL A 235 -4.76 -24.46 -6.42
C VAL A 235 -3.75 -24.48 -7.57
N SER A 236 -2.69 -23.66 -7.45
CA SER A 236 -1.63 -23.55 -8.45
C SER A 236 -0.35 -22.99 -7.82
N LYS A 237 0.77 -22.98 -8.54
CA LYS A 237 2.04 -22.43 -8.05
C LYS A 237 1.98 -20.97 -7.62
N ILE A 238 0.99 -20.20 -8.07
CA ILE A 238 0.86 -18.78 -7.72
C ILE A 238 0.05 -18.52 -6.44
N ASN A 239 -0.65 -19.50 -5.89
CA ASN A 239 -1.44 -19.36 -4.67
C ASN A 239 -1.06 -20.38 -3.58
N HIS A 240 0.21 -20.75 -3.50
CA HIS A 240 0.79 -21.48 -2.39
C HIS A 240 1.07 -20.60 -1.18
N ARG A 241 1.35 -21.28 -0.05
CA ARG A 241 1.96 -20.59 1.10
C ARG A 241 3.26 -19.94 0.65
N VAL A 242 3.36 -18.64 0.87
CA VAL A 242 4.55 -17.84 0.53
C VAL A 242 5.54 -17.80 1.69
N THR A 243 6.79 -17.44 1.39
CA THR A 243 7.82 -17.14 2.38
C THR A 243 8.07 -15.64 2.43
N GLY A 244 8.86 -15.14 3.38
CA GLY A 244 9.24 -13.73 3.46
C GLY A 244 10.09 -13.23 2.28
N GLN A 245 10.61 -14.12 1.43
CA GLN A 245 11.43 -13.74 0.28
C GLN A 245 10.58 -13.14 -0.84
N ARG A 246 11.06 -12.05 -1.41
CA ARG A 246 10.44 -11.35 -2.54
C ARG A 246 11.40 -11.29 -3.72
N ARG A 247 10.84 -11.21 -4.92
CA ARG A 247 11.55 -10.88 -6.15
C ARG A 247 10.82 -9.74 -6.83
N PHE A 248 11.56 -8.81 -7.37
CA PHE A 248 11.03 -7.63 -8.01
C PHE A 248 11.62 -7.49 -9.42
N ALA A 249 10.76 -7.21 -10.38
CA ALA A 249 11.14 -6.89 -11.75
C ALA A 249 10.19 -5.85 -12.32
N THR A 250 10.68 -5.05 -13.25
CA THR A 250 9.90 -4.01 -13.93
C THR A 250 9.89 -4.24 -15.43
N GLN A 251 8.83 -3.81 -16.07
CA GLN A 251 8.69 -3.73 -17.51
C GLN A 251 7.93 -2.45 -17.86
N GLN A 252 8.37 -1.75 -18.89
CA GLN A 252 7.71 -0.56 -19.38
C GLN A 252 6.95 -0.86 -20.67
N TYR A 253 5.76 -0.29 -20.79
CA TYR A 253 4.91 -0.38 -21.95
C TYR A 253 4.50 1.02 -22.40
N GLN A 254 4.39 1.24 -23.71
CA GLN A 254 3.91 2.51 -24.24
C GLN A 254 2.41 2.65 -23.93
N LEU A 255 2.05 3.75 -23.27
CA LEU A 255 0.66 4.01 -22.90
C LEU A 255 -0.28 4.10 -24.12
N GLU A 256 0.21 4.64 -25.23
CA GLU A 256 -0.59 4.77 -26.45
C GLU A 256 -0.92 3.42 -27.10
N ASP A 257 -0.02 2.44 -27.01
CA ASP A 257 -0.29 1.09 -27.48
C ASP A 257 -1.40 0.44 -26.65
N MET A 258 -1.35 0.59 -25.33
CA MET A 258 -2.40 0.09 -24.45
C MET A 258 -3.75 0.77 -24.70
N LYS A 259 -3.76 2.10 -24.92
CA LYS A 259 -4.96 2.84 -25.29
C LYS A 259 -5.50 2.41 -26.67
N ALA A 260 -4.63 2.12 -27.63
CA ALA A 260 -5.02 1.61 -28.94
C ALA A 260 -5.71 0.23 -28.82
N MET A 261 -5.16 -0.67 -28.00
CA MET A 261 -5.79 -1.96 -27.69
C MET A 261 -7.17 -1.78 -27.05
N ALA A 262 -7.29 -0.90 -26.05
CA ALA A 262 -8.55 -0.61 -25.38
C ALA A 262 -9.62 -0.10 -26.37
N ARG A 263 -9.26 0.85 -27.25
CA ARG A 263 -10.16 1.37 -28.28
C ARG A 263 -10.57 0.29 -29.28
N ALA A 264 -9.61 -0.54 -29.73
CA ALA A 264 -9.86 -1.59 -30.72
C ALA A 264 -10.81 -2.69 -30.20
N SER A 265 -10.76 -2.98 -28.89
CA SER A 265 -11.59 -3.99 -28.22
C SER A 265 -12.86 -3.42 -27.58
N GLY A 266 -13.08 -2.10 -27.60
CA GLY A 266 -14.19 -1.46 -26.89
C GLY A 266 -14.11 -1.61 -25.37
N SER A 267 -12.91 -1.81 -24.82
CA SER A 267 -12.65 -2.12 -23.41
C SER A 267 -12.08 -0.92 -22.66
N SER A 268 -12.07 -1.00 -21.32
CA SER A 268 -11.37 -0.04 -20.48
C SER A 268 -9.87 -0.36 -20.39
N MET A 269 -9.07 0.61 -19.93
CA MET A 269 -7.66 0.38 -19.62
C MET A 269 -7.46 -0.69 -18.55
N ASN A 270 -8.38 -0.78 -17.59
CA ASN A 270 -8.33 -1.80 -16.55
C ASN A 270 -8.51 -3.21 -17.12
N ASP A 271 -9.41 -3.37 -18.10
CA ASP A 271 -9.62 -4.65 -18.79
C ASP A 271 -8.37 -5.08 -19.56
N ILE A 272 -7.69 -4.13 -20.22
CA ILE A 272 -6.42 -4.41 -20.90
C ILE A 272 -5.33 -4.86 -19.91
N VAL A 273 -5.21 -4.20 -18.76
CA VAL A 273 -4.25 -4.61 -17.72
C VAL A 273 -4.58 -6.01 -17.22
N LEU A 274 -5.84 -6.31 -16.92
CA LEU A 274 -6.27 -7.63 -16.48
C LEU A 274 -6.01 -8.71 -17.54
N TYR A 275 -6.29 -8.39 -18.82
CA TYR A 275 -6.01 -9.28 -19.94
C TYR A 275 -4.51 -9.60 -20.06
N LEU A 276 -3.65 -8.60 -19.98
CA LEU A 276 -2.19 -8.78 -20.03
C LEU A 276 -1.69 -9.62 -18.86
N CYS A 277 -2.15 -9.33 -17.64
CA CYS A 277 -1.80 -10.09 -16.44
C CYS A 277 -2.28 -11.55 -16.56
N GLY A 278 -3.53 -11.77 -16.94
CA GLY A 278 -4.10 -13.10 -17.09
C GLY A 278 -3.38 -13.92 -18.17
N THR A 279 -3.05 -13.28 -19.30
CA THR A 279 -2.30 -13.94 -20.39
C THR A 279 -0.89 -14.31 -19.95
N ALA A 280 -0.19 -13.42 -19.23
CA ALA A 280 1.15 -13.68 -18.72
C ALA A 280 1.16 -14.83 -17.70
N LEU A 281 0.20 -14.82 -16.76
CA LEU A 281 0.05 -15.87 -15.75
C LEU A 281 -0.31 -17.22 -16.40
N ARG A 282 -1.23 -17.22 -17.37
CA ARG A 282 -1.56 -18.43 -18.13
C ARG A 282 -0.34 -19.02 -18.82
N ARG A 283 0.45 -18.19 -19.51
CA ARG A 283 1.67 -18.62 -20.17
C ARG A 283 2.69 -19.17 -19.17
N PHE A 284 2.90 -18.49 -18.06
CA PHE A 284 3.80 -18.94 -17.00
C PHE A 284 3.37 -20.30 -16.44
N LEU A 285 2.08 -20.50 -16.15
CA LEU A 285 1.58 -21.76 -15.61
C LEU A 285 1.67 -22.91 -16.64
N LEU A 286 1.45 -22.63 -17.93
CA LEU A 286 1.68 -23.59 -19.01
C LEU A 286 3.16 -24.04 -19.08
N GLU A 287 4.10 -23.09 -19.01
CA GLU A 287 5.54 -23.38 -19.01
C GLU A 287 5.98 -24.17 -17.76
N GLN A 288 5.16 -24.17 -16.71
CA GLN A 288 5.41 -24.90 -15.46
C GLN A 288 4.62 -26.21 -15.34
N ASP A 289 3.88 -26.63 -16.39
CA ASP A 289 2.97 -27.78 -16.36
C ASP A 289 1.98 -27.75 -15.18
N ASP A 290 1.50 -26.54 -14.81
CA ASP A 290 0.65 -26.28 -13.63
C ASP A 290 -0.57 -25.42 -13.96
N LEU A 291 -0.99 -25.37 -15.22
CA LEU A 291 -2.20 -24.64 -15.61
C LEU A 291 -3.45 -25.37 -15.09
N PRO A 292 -4.24 -24.75 -14.21
CA PRO A 292 -5.46 -25.39 -13.72
C PRO A 292 -6.53 -25.51 -14.81
N GLU A 293 -7.43 -26.47 -14.65
CA GLU A 293 -8.58 -26.67 -15.56
C GLU A 293 -9.62 -25.56 -15.44
N THR A 294 -9.74 -24.96 -14.25
CA THR A 294 -10.68 -23.85 -13.98
C THR A 294 -9.98 -22.51 -14.09
N SER A 295 -10.75 -21.44 -14.32
CA SER A 295 -10.22 -20.08 -14.44
C SER A 295 -9.55 -19.60 -13.18
N LEU A 296 -8.47 -18.83 -13.34
CA LEU A 296 -7.88 -18.07 -12.24
C LEU A 296 -8.86 -16.97 -11.81
N THR A 297 -8.77 -16.58 -10.55
CA THR A 297 -9.57 -15.48 -9.99
C THR A 297 -8.69 -14.29 -9.65
N ALA A 298 -9.20 -13.09 -9.89
CA ALA A 298 -8.52 -11.84 -9.55
C ALA A 298 -9.35 -11.03 -8.54
N GLY A 299 -8.73 -10.61 -7.45
CA GLY A 299 -9.31 -9.64 -6.52
C GLY A 299 -9.03 -8.21 -7.01
N ILE A 300 -10.07 -7.49 -7.41
CA ILE A 300 -9.96 -6.12 -7.92
C ILE A 300 -10.41 -5.17 -6.83
N PRO A 301 -9.52 -4.30 -6.29
CA PRO A 301 -9.92 -3.31 -5.32
C PRO A 301 -10.78 -2.23 -6.00
N VAL A 302 -11.95 -1.97 -5.44
CA VAL A 302 -12.88 -0.94 -5.92
C VAL A 302 -12.96 0.16 -4.88
N ASN A 303 -12.72 1.40 -5.32
CA ASN A 303 -12.90 2.56 -4.47
C ASN A 303 -14.39 2.78 -4.17
N ILE A 304 -14.76 2.73 -2.90
CA ILE A 304 -16.13 3.03 -2.44
C ILE A 304 -16.23 4.37 -1.72
N ARG A 305 -15.13 5.14 -1.72
CA ARG A 305 -15.08 6.46 -1.09
C ARG A 305 -15.92 7.45 -1.89
N PRO A 306 -16.78 8.24 -1.23
CA PRO A 306 -17.47 9.35 -1.88
C PRO A 306 -16.49 10.32 -2.53
N ALA A 307 -16.88 10.95 -3.63
CA ALA A 307 -16.00 11.82 -4.41
C ALA A 307 -15.51 13.06 -3.62
N ASP A 308 -16.26 13.48 -2.62
CA ASP A 308 -16.02 14.61 -1.73
C ASP A 308 -15.31 14.23 -0.42
N ASP A 309 -15.01 12.95 -0.22
CA ASP A 309 -14.28 12.49 0.98
C ASP A 309 -12.76 12.55 0.75
N GLU A 310 -12.11 13.51 1.40
CA GLU A 310 -10.65 13.71 1.40
C GLU A 310 -9.97 13.03 2.61
N GLY A 311 -10.70 12.27 3.41
CA GLY A 311 -10.19 11.61 4.60
C GLY A 311 -9.07 10.60 4.32
N THR A 312 -8.21 10.39 5.33
CA THR A 312 -7.23 9.30 5.36
C THR A 312 -7.86 8.06 6.00
N GLY A 313 -7.58 6.88 5.46
CA GLY A 313 -8.09 5.61 5.96
C GLY A 313 -8.65 4.74 4.84
N THR A 314 -8.61 3.43 5.04
CA THR A 314 -8.99 2.45 4.03
C THR A 314 -10.50 2.45 3.78
N GLN A 315 -10.93 2.81 2.56
CA GLN A 315 -12.32 2.70 2.09
C GLN A 315 -12.33 1.97 0.74
N ILE A 316 -12.11 0.67 0.79
CA ILE A 316 -12.00 -0.18 -0.38
C ILE A 316 -12.99 -1.33 -0.24
N SER A 317 -13.66 -1.68 -1.33
CA SER A 317 -14.33 -2.96 -1.54
C SER A 317 -13.51 -3.79 -2.51
N PHE A 318 -13.79 -5.09 -2.57
CA PHE A 318 -13.16 -5.98 -3.53
C PHE A 318 -14.23 -6.59 -4.43
N MET A 319 -13.96 -6.56 -5.72
CA MET A 319 -14.69 -7.34 -6.72
C MET A 319 -13.80 -8.53 -7.09
N ILE A 320 -14.40 -9.71 -7.24
CA ILE A 320 -13.71 -10.91 -7.70
C ILE A 320 -14.14 -11.15 -9.15
N ALA A 321 -13.17 -11.21 -10.03
CA ALA A 321 -13.36 -11.51 -11.45
C ALA A 321 -12.66 -12.83 -11.82
#